data_b1708ace03d15b3bdb1b51a3f5c8d977
#
_entry.id   b1708ace03d15b3bdb1b51a3f5c8d977
#
_cell.length_a   1.000
_cell.length_b   1.000
_cell.length_c   1.000
_cell.angle_alpha   90.00
_cell.angle_beta   90.00
_cell.angle_gamma   90.00
#
_symmetry.space_group_name_H-M   'P 1'
#
loop_
_entity.id
_entity.type
_entity.pdbx_description
1 polymer ?
#
loop_
_entity_poly.entity_id
_entity_poly.type
_entity_poly.pdbx_seq_one_letter_code
_entity_poly.pdbx_strand_id
1 'polypeptide(L)'
;SQLERFKAVSSYTHGKMITLSECGSIPDPDEMQKDGSNWLWWLPWWGTFVYDTDGEWKPILDENDMPRPNPKYMDEEFLKRVFSDPRVITLEDLPWYDKDSKPLPNALHHRLNKC
;
A
#
# COMPACT_ATOMS: atom_id res chain seq x y z
N SER A 1 1.20 14.41 -10.62
CA SER A 1 -0.02 13.88 -9.96
C SER A 1 -0.18 12.38 -10.23
N GLN A 2 -1.04 11.69 -9.50
CA GLN A 2 -1.37 10.27 -9.74
C GLN A 2 -2.02 10.09 -11.12
N LEU A 3 -2.87 11.03 -11.51
CA LEU A 3 -3.51 11.04 -12.84
C LEU A 3 -2.49 11.08 -13.99
N GLU A 4 -1.47 11.92 -13.91
CA GLU A 4 -0.45 12.02 -14.97
C GLU A 4 0.32 10.70 -15.12
N ARG A 5 0.70 10.09 -14.00
CA ARG A 5 1.35 8.76 -14.02
C ARG A 5 0.43 7.70 -14.60
N PHE A 6 -0.85 7.69 -14.19
CA PHE A 6 -1.84 6.76 -14.73
C PHE A 6 -1.99 6.93 -16.24
N LYS A 7 -2.15 8.15 -16.74
CA LYS A 7 -2.27 8.45 -18.18
C LYS A 7 -1.04 8.02 -18.96
N ALA A 8 0.16 8.28 -18.41
CA ALA A 8 1.41 7.87 -19.05
C ALA A 8 1.48 6.36 -19.22
N VAL A 9 1.19 5.58 -18.16
CA VAL A 9 1.23 4.12 -18.21
C VAL A 9 0.10 3.56 -19.08
N SER A 10 -1.13 4.10 -18.96
CA SER A 10 -2.30 3.61 -19.70
C SER A 10 -2.16 3.76 -21.21
N SER A 11 -1.39 4.74 -21.67
CA SER A 11 -1.12 4.91 -23.10
C SER A 11 -0.39 3.71 -23.73
N TYR A 12 0.35 2.93 -22.93
CA TYR A 12 1.07 1.74 -23.39
C TYR A 12 0.32 0.43 -23.17
N THR A 13 -0.75 0.42 -22.37
CA THR A 13 -1.40 -0.83 -21.95
C THR A 13 -2.54 -1.28 -22.83
N HIS A 14 -2.96 -0.45 -23.80
CA HIS A 14 -4.07 -0.76 -24.72
C HIS A 14 -5.35 -1.22 -23.99
N GLY A 15 -5.70 -0.53 -22.90
CA GLY A 15 -6.91 -0.81 -22.10
C GLY A 15 -6.78 -1.93 -21.07
N LYS A 16 -5.57 -2.45 -20.82
CA LYS A 16 -5.35 -3.41 -19.72
C LYS A 16 -5.38 -2.72 -18.37
N MET A 17 -5.73 -3.47 -17.34
CA MET A 17 -5.66 -3.02 -15.94
C MET A 17 -4.22 -2.67 -15.55
N ILE A 18 -4.08 -1.62 -14.74
CA ILE A 18 -2.81 -1.06 -14.32
C ILE A 18 -2.71 -1.08 -12.80
N THR A 19 -1.52 -1.34 -12.30
CA THR A 19 -1.24 -1.40 -10.86
C THR A 19 -0.11 -0.47 -10.48
N LEU A 20 -0.06 -0.08 -9.21
CA LEU A 20 1.09 0.57 -8.59
C LEU A 20 1.85 -0.48 -7.77
N SER A 21 2.72 -1.23 -8.41
CA SER A 21 3.52 -2.28 -7.75
C SER A 21 4.46 -1.74 -6.67
N GLU A 22 4.81 -0.46 -6.77
CA GLU A 22 5.56 0.28 -5.74
C GLU A 22 5.15 1.74 -5.78
N CYS A 23 4.78 2.30 -4.65
CA CYS A 23 4.44 3.72 -4.54
C CYS A 23 4.86 4.31 -3.20
N GLY A 24 5.24 5.58 -3.19
CA GLY A 24 5.56 6.30 -1.95
C GLY A 24 4.31 6.82 -1.24
N SER A 25 3.20 6.97 -1.96
CA SER A 25 1.93 7.43 -1.40
C SER A 25 0.79 6.59 -1.94
N ILE A 26 -0.12 6.20 -1.05
CA ILE A 26 -1.34 5.48 -1.42
C ILE A 26 -2.25 6.41 -2.24
N PRO A 27 -2.84 5.95 -3.35
CA PRO A 27 -3.84 6.70 -4.08
C PRO A 27 -5.09 7.00 -3.24
N ASP A 28 -5.65 8.19 -3.42
CA ASP A 28 -6.92 8.57 -2.80
C ASP A 28 -8.09 8.04 -3.63
N PRO A 29 -8.99 7.20 -3.07
CA PRO A 29 -10.13 6.65 -3.80
C PRO A 29 -11.08 7.72 -4.36
N ASP A 30 -11.22 8.86 -3.68
CA ASP A 30 -12.04 9.98 -4.16
C ASP A 30 -11.42 10.67 -5.36
N GLU A 31 -10.12 10.91 -5.33
CA GLU A 31 -9.41 11.47 -6.49
C GLU A 31 -9.40 10.46 -7.66
N MET A 32 -9.21 9.18 -7.40
CA MET A 32 -9.31 8.13 -8.43
C MET A 32 -10.67 8.12 -9.12
N GLN A 33 -11.76 8.23 -8.35
CA GLN A 33 -13.11 8.30 -8.90
C GLN A 33 -13.34 9.57 -9.71
N LYS A 34 -12.83 10.70 -9.22
CA LYS A 34 -13.01 12.01 -9.84
C LYS A 34 -12.24 12.15 -11.16
N ASP A 35 -11.03 11.64 -11.21
CA ASP A 35 -10.11 11.86 -12.33
C ASP A 35 -9.96 10.64 -13.26
N GLY A 36 -10.52 9.49 -12.88
CA GLY A 36 -10.50 8.25 -13.65
C GLY A 36 -9.16 7.50 -13.59
N SER A 37 -8.28 7.81 -12.65
CA SER A 37 -7.02 7.08 -12.47
C SER A 37 -7.24 5.75 -11.74
N ASN A 38 -7.87 4.81 -12.40
CA ASN A 38 -8.34 3.54 -11.83
C ASN A 38 -7.19 2.53 -11.64
N TRP A 39 -6.36 2.76 -10.62
CA TRP A 39 -5.37 1.79 -10.19
C TRP A 39 -6.04 0.55 -9.62
N LEU A 40 -5.73 -0.63 -10.15
CA LEU A 40 -6.34 -1.89 -9.71
C LEU A 40 -5.95 -2.25 -8.28
N TRP A 41 -4.68 -2.09 -7.95
CA TRP A 41 -4.14 -2.22 -6.60
C TRP A 41 -2.85 -1.41 -6.48
N TRP A 42 -2.41 -1.21 -5.22
CA TRP A 42 -1.18 -0.49 -4.90
C TRP A 42 -0.42 -1.17 -3.78
N LEU A 43 0.89 -1.00 -3.77
CA LEU A 43 1.78 -1.46 -2.71
C LEU A 43 2.66 -0.29 -2.26
N PRO A 44 2.47 0.25 -1.04
CA PRO A 44 3.38 1.25 -0.49
C PRO A 44 4.78 0.67 -0.36
N TRP A 45 5.79 1.46 -0.76
CA TRP A 45 7.17 1.05 -0.55
C TRP A 45 7.51 1.09 0.94
N TRP A 46 8.43 0.25 1.36
CA TRP A 46 8.87 0.13 2.76
C TRP A 46 9.77 1.30 3.22
N GLY A 47 10.26 1.26 4.47
CA GLY A 47 11.17 2.25 5.04
C GLY A 47 10.49 3.59 5.27
N THR A 48 11.12 4.67 4.88
CA THR A 48 10.62 6.04 5.11
C THR A 48 9.26 6.36 4.49
N PHE A 49 8.76 5.54 3.58
CA PHE A 49 7.42 5.68 3.02
C PHE A 49 6.34 5.11 3.93
N VAL A 50 6.69 4.29 4.90
CA VAL A 50 5.75 3.66 5.83
C VAL A 50 5.92 4.22 7.24
N TYR A 51 7.15 4.36 7.73
CA TYR A 51 7.44 4.80 9.09
C TYR A 51 8.56 5.85 9.13
N ASP A 52 8.56 6.65 10.21
CA ASP A 52 9.65 7.58 10.49
C ASP A 52 10.95 6.83 10.71
N THR A 53 12.04 7.39 10.20
CA THR A 53 13.37 6.83 10.36
C THR A 53 14.34 7.86 10.90
N ASP A 54 15.32 7.40 11.64
CA ASP A 54 16.48 8.19 12.04
C ASP A 54 17.47 8.41 10.86
N GLY A 55 18.57 9.08 11.10
CA GLY A 55 19.60 9.33 10.11
C GLY A 55 20.34 8.07 9.59
N GLU A 56 20.11 6.91 10.22
CA GLU A 56 20.65 5.60 9.84
C GLU A 56 19.60 4.67 9.21
N TRP A 57 18.43 5.21 8.84
CA TRP A 57 17.29 4.47 8.27
C TRP A 57 16.63 3.47 9.20
N LYS A 58 16.88 3.55 10.51
CA LYS A 58 16.23 2.73 11.51
C LYS A 58 14.86 3.32 11.87
N PRO A 59 13.82 2.48 12.08
CA PRO A 59 12.52 2.98 12.52
C PRO A 59 12.61 3.72 13.84
N ILE A 60 11.96 4.87 13.93
CA ILE A 60 11.69 5.53 15.21
C ILE A 60 10.50 4.84 15.84
N LEU A 61 10.66 4.35 17.07
CA LEU A 61 9.60 3.65 17.78
C LEU A 61 8.74 4.62 18.59
N ASP A 62 7.49 4.28 18.79
CA ASP A 62 6.56 4.95 19.70
C ASP A 62 6.70 4.41 21.13
N GLU A 63 5.81 4.85 22.02
CA GLU A 63 5.76 4.44 23.44
C GLU A 63 5.42 2.96 23.66
N ASN A 64 4.96 2.24 22.62
CA ASN A 64 4.59 0.82 22.64
C ASN A 64 5.61 -0.03 21.88
N ASP A 65 6.81 0.49 21.62
CA ASP A 65 7.85 -0.15 20.82
C ASP A 65 7.43 -0.50 19.36
N MET A 66 6.43 0.23 18.82
CA MET A 66 5.98 0.06 17.44
C MET A 66 6.59 1.15 16.52
N PRO A 67 6.93 0.81 15.27
CA PRO A 67 7.39 1.79 14.30
C PRO A 67 6.36 2.92 14.13
N ARG A 68 6.78 4.17 14.36
CA ARG A 68 5.91 5.34 14.22
C ARG A 68 5.64 5.61 12.74
N PRO A 69 4.36 5.69 12.30
CA PRO A 69 4.02 6.01 10.92
C PRO A 69 4.65 7.32 10.46
N ASN A 70 5.11 7.39 9.22
CA ASN A 70 5.62 8.64 8.67
C ASN A 70 4.45 9.52 8.20
N PRO A 71 4.15 10.64 8.87
CA PRO A 71 2.97 11.45 8.58
C PRO A 71 2.99 12.09 7.18
N LYS A 72 4.14 12.15 6.54
CA LYS A 72 4.25 12.67 5.17
C LYS A 72 3.62 11.74 4.13
N TYR A 73 3.64 10.43 4.37
CA TYR A 73 3.19 9.41 3.40
C TYR A 73 2.06 8.56 3.94
N MET A 74 2.01 8.39 5.27
CA MET A 74 1.08 7.53 5.99
C MET A 74 0.38 8.34 7.09
N ASP A 75 -0.31 9.41 6.68
CA ASP A 75 -1.18 10.18 7.59
C ASP A 75 -2.30 9.28 8.12
N GLU A 76 -2.47 9.24 9.43
CA GLU A 76 -3.36 8.29 10.09
C GLU A 76 -4.83 8.51 9.72
N GLU A 77 -5.28 9.75 9.64
CA GLU A 77 -6.66 10.08 9.28
C GLU A 77 -6.93 9.73 7.81
N PHE A 78 -5.96 9.99 6.93
CA PHE A 78 -6.04 9.59 5.54
C PHE A 78 -6.12 8.07 5.41
N LEU A 79 -5.26 7.31 6.10
CA LEU A 79 -5.27 5.85 6.07
C LEU A 79 -6.59 5.28 6.58
N LYS A 80 -7.11 5.78 7.71
CA LYS A 80 -8.41 5.38 8.23
C LYS A 80 -9.52 5.58 7.20
N ARG A 81 -9.53 6.73 6.54
CA ARG A 81 -10.51 7.05 5.50
C ARG A 81 -10.38 6.10 4.30
N VAL A 82 -9.16 5.89 3.80
CA VAL A 82 -8.91 5.01 2.66
C VAL A 82 -9.32 3.58 2.94
N PHE A 83 -8.88 3.00 4.06
CA PHE A 83 -9.17 1.61 4.40
C PHE A 83 -10.60 1.36 4.91
N SER A 84 -11.36 2.42 5.23
CA SER A 84 -12.79 2.34 5.51
C SER A 84 -13.67 2.60 4.28
N ASP A 85 -13.08 2.94 3.15
CA ASP A 85 -13.82 3.21 1.92
C ASP A 85 -14.30 1.90 1.29
N PRO A 86 -15.60 1.74 0.99
CA PRO A 86 -16.14 0.49 0.44
C PRO A 86 -15.63 0.14 -0.97
N ARG A 87 -14.94 1.05 -1.64
CA ARG A 87 -14.26 0.82 -2.93
C ARG A 87 -12.89 0.17 -2.76
N VAL A 88 -12.33 0.20 -1.54
CA VAL A 88 -11.04 -0.37 -1.21
C VAL A 88 -11.25 -1.75 -0.60
N ILE A 89 -10.82 -2.77 -1.32
CA ILE A 89 -10.92 -4.16 -0.87
C ILE A 89 -9.64 -4.51 -0.11
N THR A 90 -9.79 -4.92 1.13
CA THR A 90 -8.71 -5.41 1.98
C THR A 90 -8.68 -6.94 2.01
N LEU A 91 -7.65 -7.51 2.63
CA LEU A 91 -7.55 -8.96 2.78
C LEU A 91 -8.75 -9.56 3.52
N GLU A 92 -9.32 -8.81 4.48
CA GLU A 92 -10.45 -9.25 5.29
C GLU A 92 -11.78 -9.30 4.51
N ASP A 93 -11.86 -8.58 3.39
CA ASP A 93 -13.04 -8.55 2.51
C ASP A 93 -13.05 -9.73 1.54
N LEU A 94 -11.96 -10.48 1.44
CA LEU A 94 -11.87 -11.59 0.50
C LEU A 94 -12.63 -12.82 1.02
N PRO A 95 -13.53 -13.43 0.22
CA PRO A 95 -14.41 -14.51 0.68
C PRO A 95 -13.67 -15.81 1.06
N TRP A 96 -12.42 -15.95 0.70
CA TRP A 96 -11.56 -17.09 1.05
C TRP A 96 -10.56 -16.79 2.16
N TYR A 97 -10.58 -15.57 2.73
CA TYR A 97 -9.70 -15.20 3.83
C TYR A 97 -10.25 -15.75 5.14
N ASP A 98 -9.49 -16.59 5.79
CA ASP A 98 -9.79 -17.12 7.12
C ASP A 98 -8.92 -16.40 8.15
N LYS A 99 -9.55 -15.58 8.99
CA LYS A 99 -8.86 -14.83 10.08
C LYS A 99 -8.22 -15.76 11.13
N ASP A 100 -8.76 -16.96 11.27
CA ASP A 100 -8.30 -17.98 12.23
C ASP A 100 -7.25 -18.91 11.63
N SER A 101 -7.01 -18.81 10.31
CA SER A 101 -5.94 -19.55 9.67
C SER A 101 -4.60 -19.06 10.24
N LYS A 102 -3.87 -19.94 10.88
CA LYS A 102 -2.50 -19.66 11.32
C LYS A 102 -1.70 -19.19 10.09
N PRO A 103 -0.89 -18.12 10.21
CA PRO A 103 0.00 -17.73 9.13
C PRO A 103 0.77 -18.97 8.68
N LEU A 104 0.84 -19.16 7.35
CA LEU A 104 1.59 -20.27 6.77
C LEU A 104 2.94 -20.38 7.47
N PRO A 105 3.30 -21.55 7.99
CA PRO A 105 4.59 -21.71 8.66
C PRO A 105 5.69 -21.23 7.73
N ASN A 106 6.72 -20.63 8.28
CA ASN A 106 7.86 -19.89 7.65
C ASN A 106 8.53 -20.54 6.41
N ALA A 107 7.92 -21.54 5.78
CA ALA A 107 8.38 -22.17 4.55
C ALA A 107 8.50 -21.20 3.36
N LEU A 108 7.75 -20.09 3.38
CA LEU A 108 7.88 -19.07 2.33
C LEU A 108 9.07 -18.13 2.55
N HIS A 109 9.44 -17.83 3.79
CA HIS A 109 10.63 -17.00 4.08
C HIS A 109 11.93 -17.66 3.62
N HIS A 110 11.99 -18.98 3.58
CA HIS A 110 13.19 -19.71 3.11
C HIS A 110 13.35 -19.74 1.59
N ARG A 111 12.28 -19.51 0.83
CA ARG A 111 12.38 -19.48 -0.65
C ARG A 111 12.78 -18.12 -1.22
N LEU A 112 12.46 -17.03 -0.53
CA LEU A 112 12.80 -15.67 -0.99
C LEU A 112 14.26 -15.28 -0.73
N ASN A 113 14.95 -16.00 0.17
CA ASN A 113 16.38 -15.77 0.47
C ASN A 113 17.34 -16.60 -0.40
N LYS A 114 16.85 -17.26 -1.45
CA LYS A 114 17.66 -18.08 -2.38
C LYS A 114 17.59 -17.62 -3.83
N CYS A 115 17.09 -16.39 -4.08
CA CYS A 115 17.21 -15.74 -5.40
C CYS A 115 18.18 -14.59 -5.33
#